data_4522ae752603adbbbe8dc46bd71a8c9a
#
_entry.id   4522ae752603adbbbe8dc46bd71a8c9a
#
_cell.length_a   1.000
_cell.length_b   1.000
_cell.length_c   1.000
_cell.angle_alpha   90.00
_cell.angle_beta   90.00
_cell.angle_gamma   90.00
#
_symmetry.space_group_name_H-M   'P 1'
#
loop_
_entity.id
_entity.type
_entity.pdbx_description
1 polymer ?
#
loop_
_entity_poly.entity_id
_entity_poly.type
_entity_poly.pdbx_seq_one_letter_code
_entity_poly.pdbx_strand_id
1 'polypeptide(L)'
;MLLTLLLILADIPQALFSSFCSKEVVDSVYNECRIEAESEFGKDAAVGTDYLMADWAYRVSLLDLAEHCLDKALDSDVSDMVLRADCLSLASAVARLRGNLPSAIGYAEECLAIDRENGDEANISSSLNNIAGLYMTYGDVATARKYIDEALEIEERLGRSAYLAIRYGVAAEIYLHQGQHTEALEFVDKALRLDSLDNRVGKIAVRRSQKAEVLMDMGRDDEALAELQTAVPVFREMNNLNSLAISLAQTGEILMRKGQISQSSAAFLESIEVCIESGNKYIESRNRNGMWQLYREQNADMALEHLERYVELQSVLNSDKASEQMQAFNVKYETLKKEQTIVLQKQRLLWAGILVVLLVILLVLAVTVVVLKIRSAKETEKKNAQLVKANIDKDRLLALIRNNVPKEASREIEDIADVEVTLPKIQLTPRELQIAELCATGMINKEIALRLGISQRTVEVHKNNIFKKLGINNTVELMRYMQMRFADKQ
;
A
#
# COMPACT_ATOMS: atom_id res chain seq x y z
N MET A 1 -14.57 -35.77 29.71
CA MET A 1 -15.20 -34.47 29.98
C MET A 1 -14.38 -33.61 30.94
N LEU A 2 -14.09 -33.99 32.19
CA LEU A 2 -13.28 -33.16 33.10
C LEU A 2 -11.83 -32.92 32.61
N LEU A 3 -11.19 -33.90 31.97
CA LEU A 3 -9.82 -33.76 31.44
C LEU A 3 -9.75 -32.82 30.22
N THR A 4 -10.79 -32.81 29.38
CA THR A 4 -10.89 -31.89 28.22
C THR A 4 -11.16 -30.45 28.68
N LEU A 5 -11.96 -30.28 29.72
CA LEU A 5 -12.21 -28.96 30.35
C LEU A 5 -10.92 -28.36 31.01
N LEU A 6 -10.12 -29.22 31.67
CA LEU A 6 -8.85 -28.81 32.26
C LEU A 6 -7.80 -28.43 31.21
N LEU A 7 -7.82 -29.04 30.01
CA LEU A 7 -6.92 -28.73 28.92
C LEU A 7 -7.28 -27.40 28.22
N ILE A 8 -8.57 -27.09 28.08
CA ILE A 8 -9.02 -25.83 27.44
C ILE A 8 -8.79 -24.62 28.38
N LEU A 9 -8.98 -24.78 29.70
CA LEU A 9 -8.70 -23.74 30.70
C LEU A 9 -7.19 -23.54 30.95
N ALA A 10 -6.35 -24.53 30.63
CA ALA A 10 -4.90 -24.42 30.70
C ALA A 10 -4.31 -23.54 29.58
N ASP A 11 -5.08 -23.30 28.51
CA ASP A 11 -4.63 -22.49 27.36
C ASP A 11 -4.76 -20.96 27.58
N ILE A 12 -5.49 -20.53 28.67
CA ILE A 12 -5.55 -19.09 28.99
C ILE A 12 -4.35 -18.75 29.89
N PRO A 13 -3.38 -17.94 29.42
CA PRO A 13 -2.22 -17.58 30.20
C PRO A 13 -2.61 -16.85 31.49
N GLN A 14 -2.08 -17.31 32.66
CA GLN A 14 -2.36 -16.71 33.94
C GLN A 14 -2.01 -15.21 34.04
N ALA A 15 -1.12 -14.73 33.15
CA ALA A 15 -0.73 -13.33 33.05
C ALA A 15 -1.85 -12.42 32.44
N LEU A 16 -2.90 -12.99 31.84
CA LEU A 16 -4.02 -12.22 31.28
C LEU A 16 -5.09 -11.85 32.31
N PHE A 17 -4.99 -12.37 33.54
CA PHE A 17 -5.90 -11.98 34.61
C PHE A 17 -5.40 -10.67 35.26
N SER A 18 -6.26 -9.65 35.25
CA SER A 18 -5.98 -8.43 36.05
C SER A 18 -6.06 -8.72 37.53
N SER A 19 -5.46 -7.88 38.36
CA SER A 19 -5.52 -7.97 39.82
C SER A 19 -6.95 -7.90 40.42
N PHE A 20 -7.96 -7.61 39.56
CA PHE A 20 -9.35 -7.43 39.97
C PHE A 20 -10.26 -8.60 39.55
N CYS A 21 -9.78 -9.58 38.80
CA CYS A 21 -10.59 -10.71 38.36
C CYS A 21 -9.93 -12.02 38.79
N SER A 22 -10.63 -12.79 39.65
CA SER A 22 -10.10 -14.09 40.07
C SER A 22 -10.29 -15.14 38.99
N LYS A 23 -9.42 -16.16 38.98
CA LYS A 23 -9.51 -17.29 38.08
C LYS A 23 -10.88 -17.99 38.15
N GLU A 24 -11.45 -18.09 39.38
CA GLU A 24 -12.75 -18.72 39.57
C GLU A 24 -13.89 -17.97 38.87
N VAL A 25 -13.84 -16.64 38.78
CA VAL A 25 -14.82 -15.82 38.06
C VAL A 25 -14.70 -16.10 36.55
N VAL A 26 -13.48 -16.10 36.00
CA VAL A 26 -13.24 -16.37 34.58
C VAL A 26 -13.68 -17.78 34.21
N ASP A 27 -13.38 -18.78 35.05
CA ASP A 27 -13.78 -20.17 34.86
C ASP A 27 -15.31 -20.32 34.91
N SER A 28 -16.02 -19.55 35.76
CA SER A 28 -17.50 -19.54 35.83
C SER A 28 -18.08 -18.96 34.58
N VAL A 29 -17.59 -17.78 34.13
CA VAL A 29 -18.07 -17.13 32.91
C VAL A 29 -17.78 -17.95 31.68
N TYR A 30 -16.61 -18.57 31.59
CA TYR A 30 -16.29 -19.48 30.48
C TYR A 30 -17.29 -20.64 30.37
N ASN A 31 -17.68 -21.25 31.50
CA ASN A 31 -18.68 -22.33 31.46
C ASN A 31 -20.06 -21.83 31.04
N GLU A 32 -20.46 -20.63 31.43
CA GLU A 32 -21.72 -20.01 31.00
C GLU A 32 -21.66 -19.72 29.48
N CYS A 33 -20.61 -19.08 28.98
CA CYS A 33 -20.40 -18.81 27.56
C CYS A 33 -20.40 -20.11 26.72
N ARG A 34 -19.79 -21.19 27.24
CA ARG A 34 -19.78 -22.48 26.54
C ARG A 34 -21.18 -23.09 26.41
N ILE A 35 -22.00 -23.03 27.46
CA ILE A 35 -23.37 -23.54 27.42
C ILE A 35 -24.22 -22.72 26.45
N GLU A 36 -24.10 -21.40 26.48
CA GLU A 36 -24.76 -20.48 25.56
C GLU A 36 -24.35 -20.74 24.10
N ALA A 37 -23.04 -20.85 23.84
CA ALA A 37 -22.49 -21.11 22.51
C ALA A 37 -22.93 -22.48 21.94
N GLU A 38 -23.00 -23.54 22.76
CA GLU A 38 -23.50 -24.84 22.33
C GLU A 38 -24.98 -24.76 21.85
N SER A 39 -25.78 -23.88 22.48
CA SER A 39 -27.16 -23.64 22.10
C SER A 39 -27.34 -22.77 20.85
N GLU A 40 -26.49 -21.75 20.70
CA GLU A 40 -26.63 -20.72 19.67
C GLU A 40 -25.89 -21.04 18.38
N PHE A 41 -24.63 -21.49 18.49
CA PHE A 41 -23.72 -21.63 17.34
C PHE A 41 -23.49 -23.11 16.90
N GLY A 42 -24.07 -24.10 17.60
CA GLY A 42 -24.05 -25.50 17.21
C GLY A 42 -22.65 -26.05 16.91
N LYS A 43 -22.35 -26.32 15.64
CA LYS A 43 -21.04 -26.86 15.21
C LYS A 43 -19.89 -25.87 15.41
N ASP A 44 -20.16 -24.58 15.39
CA ASP A 44 -19.19 -23.52 15.61
C ASP A 44 -19.13 -23.06 17.09
N ALA A 45 -19.70 -23.86 18.02
CA ALA A 45 -19.79 -23.55 19.43
C ALA A 45 -18.43 -23.24 20.12
N ALA A 46 -17.34 -23.84 19.65
CA ALA A 46 -16.01 -23.54 20.17
C ALA A 46 -15.62 -22.09 19.89
N VAL A 47 -15.82 -21.63 18.67
CA VAL A 47 -15.58 -20.24 18.26
C VAL A 47 -16.57 -19.29 18.93
N GLY A 48 -17.86 -19.69 19.01
CA GLY A 48 -18.88 -18.93 19.74
C GLY A 48 -18.52 -18.74 21.22
N THR A 49 -17.92 -19.76 21.88
CA THR A 49 -17.43 -19.62 23.25
C THR A 49 -16.32 -18.57 23.37
N ASP A 50 -15.33 -18.62 22.46
CA ASP A 50 -14.24 -17.66 22.44
C ASP A 50 -14.76 -16.23 22.14
N TYR A 51 -15.76 -16.08 21.25
CA TYR A 51 -16.44 -14.81 20.98
C TYR A 51 -17.18 -14.26 22.22
N LEU A 52 -18.01 -15.06 22.87
CA LEU A 52 -18.75 -14.62 24.06
C LEU A 52 -17.81 -14.26 25.22
N MET A 53 -16.74 -15.02 25.40
CA MET A 53 -15.68 -14.69 26.36
C MET A 53 -15.00 -13.37 26.03
N ALA A 54 -14.72 -13.12 24.76
CA ALA A 54 -14.13 -11.86 24.33
C ALA A 54 -15.07 -10.68 24.55
N ASP A 55 -16.37 -10.83 24.26
CA ASP A 55 -17.38 -9.79 24.51
C ASP A 55 -17.50 -9.47 26.00
N TRP A 56 -17.57 -10.50 26.85
CA TRP A 56 -17.54 -10.29 28.30
C TRP A 56 -16.26 -9.58 28.75
N ALA A 57 -15.09 -10.05 28.32
CA ALA A 57 -13.81 -9.47 28.67
C ALA A 57 -13.68 -8.00 28.20
N TYR A 58 -14.18 -7.69 27.02
CA TYR A 58 -14.27 -6.33 26.50
C TYR A 58 -15.12 -5.44 27.39
N ARG A 59 -16.32 -5.89 27.81
CA ARG A 59 -17.25 -5.13 28.67
C ARG A 59 -16.66 -4.85 30.05
N VAL A 60 -15.84 -5.74 30.58
CA VAL A 60 -15.15 -5.54 31.87
C VAL A 60 -13.73 -4.97 31.73
N SER A 61 -13.39 -4.48 30.53
CA SER A 61 -12.10 -3.85 30.20
C SER A 61 -10.87 -4.75 30.37
N LEU A 62 -11.02 -6.07 30.29
CA LEU A 62 -9.94 -7.06 30.24
C LEU A 62 -9.45 -7.24 28.81
N LEU A 63 -8.86 -6.17 28.23
CA LEU A 63 -8.53 -6.12 26.80
C LEU A 63 -7.54 -7.20 26.35
N ASP A 64 -6.58 -7.60 27.19
CA ASP A 64 -5.64 -8.69 26.88
C ASP A 64 -6.34 -10.05 26.70
N LEU A 65 -7.33 -10.31 27.56
CA LEU A 65 -8.14 -11.53 27.47
C LEU A 65 -9.06 -11.49 26.26
N ALA A 66 -9.69 -10.33 25.99
CA ALA A 66 -10.53 -10.15 24.83
C ALA A 66 -9.77 -10.41 23.52
N GLU A 67 -8.58 -9.81 23.38
CA GLU A 67 -7.71 -10.01 22.21
C GLU A 67 -7.30 -11.47 22.06
N HIS A 68 -6.83 -12.12 23.14
CA HIS A 68 -6.45 -13.53 23.10
C HIS A 68 -7.59 -14.44 22.63
N CYS A 69 -8.81 -14.24 23.13
CA CYS A 69 -9.97 -15.02 22.73
C CYS A 69 -10.34 -14.75 21.25
N LEU A 70 -10.26 -13.49 20.80
CA LEU A 70 -10.53 -13.12 19.41
C LEU A 70 -9.51 -13.67 18.43
N ASP A 71 -8.22 -13.62 18.76
CA ASP A 71 -7.17 -14.22 17.94
C ASP A 71 -7.46 -15.72 17.72
N LYS A 72 -7.81 -16.42 18.78
CA LYS A 72 -8.15 -17.85 18.72
C LYS A 72 -9.43 -18.11 17.90
N ALA A 73 -10.46 -17.26 18.04
CA ALA A 73 -11.68 -17.34 17.29
C ALA A 73 -11.44 -17.09 15.79
N LEU A 74 -10.65 -16.09 15.43
CA LEU A 74 -10.35 -15.70 14.04
C LEU A 74 -9.40 -16.66 13.33
N ASP A 75 -8.49 -17.31 14.08
CA ASP A 75 -7.59 -18.35 13.56
C ASP A 75 -8.31 -19.70 13.29
N SER A 76 -9.51 -19.87 13.85
CA SER A 76 -10.30 -21.10 13.69
C SER A 76 -11.10 -21.09 12.37
N ASP A 77 -11.33 -22.28 11.83
CA ASP A 77 -12.22 -22.45 10.67
C ASP A 77 -13.68 -22.32 11.11
N VAL A 78 -14.34 -21.25 10.68
CA VAL A 78 -15.73 -20.91 11.05
C VAL A 78 -16.61 -21.07 9.83
N SER A 79 -17.67 -21.87 9.95
CA SER A 79 -18.64 -22.04 8.88
C SER A 79 -19.77 -21.00 8.92
N ASP A 80 -20.02 -20.40 10.07
CA ASP A 80 -20.96 -19.31 10.24
C ASP A 80 -20.30 -17.95 9.98
N MET A 81 -20.57 -17.38 8.82
CA MET A 81 -19.99 -16.10 8.41
C MET A 81 -20.52 -14.90 9.22
N VAL A 82 -21.72 -15.03 9.84
CA VAL A 82 -22.24 -13.99 10.75
C VAL A 82 -21.40 -13.96 12.02
N LEU A 83 -21.16 -15.12 12.63
CA LEU A 83 -20.28 -15.22 13.81
C LEU A 83 -18.86 -14.71 13.50
N ARG A 84 -18.35 -14.99 12.30
CA ARG A 84 -17.04 -14.42 11.89
C ARG A 84 -17.07 -12.90 11.80
N ALA A 85 -18.13 -12.32 11.25
CA ALA A 85 -18.32 -10.86 11.19
C ALA A 85 -18.41 -10.24 12.59
N ASP A 86 -19.11 -10.88 13.53
CA ASP A 86 -19.21 -10.44 14.91
C ASP A 86 -17.84 -10.48 15.63
N CYS A 87 -17.05 -11.54 15.42
CA CYS A 87 -15.66 -11.61 15.92
C CYS A 87 -14.80 -10.47 15.37
N LEU A 88 -14.88 -10.18 14.07
CA LEU A 88 -14.14 -9.09 13.42
C LEU A 88 -14.58 -7.72 13.94
N SER A 89 -15.87 -7.50 14.11
CA SER A 89 -16.43 -6.26 14.66
C SER A 89 -15.90 -6.01 16.08
N LEU A 90 -15.89 -7.02 16.93
CA LEU A 90 -15.37 -6.94 18.28
C LEU A 90 -13.85 -6.77 18.30
N ALA A 91 -13.12 -7.47 17.42
CA ALA A 91 -11.67 -7.33 17.27
C ALA A 91 -11.29 -5.88 16.84
N SER A 92 -12.09 -5.28 15.94
CA SER A 92 -11.94 -3.87 15.58
C SER A 92 -12.11 -2.95 16.79
N ALA A 93 -13.11 -3.20 17.62
CA ALA A 93 -13.36 -2.40 18.83
C ALA A 93 -12.22 -2.53 19.85
N VAL A 94 -11.72 -3.75 20.09
CA VAL A 94 -10.57 -4.02 20.98
C VAL A 94 -9.31 -3.34 20.45
N ALA A 95 -9.00 -3.51 19.17
CA ALA A 95 -7.83 -2.90 18.53
C ALA A 95 -7.88 -1.36 18.63
N ARG A 96 -9.06 -0.75 18.43
CA ARG A 96 -9.27 0.69 18.61
C ARG A 96 -8.97 1.15 20.05
N LEU A 97 -9.46 0.42 21.05
CA LEU A 97 -9.19 0.77 22.46
C LEU A 97 -7.71 0.61 22.86
N ARG A 98 -6.99 -0.27 22.15
CA ARG A 98 -5.54 -0.41 22.30
C ARG A 98 -4.74 0.62 21.50
N GLY A 99 -5.39 1.51 20.77
CA GLY A 99 -4.74 2.49 19.89
C GLY A 99 -4.18 1.89 18.58
N ASN A 100 -4.46 0.63 18.27
CA ASN A 100 -4.04 0.02 17.01
C ASN A 100 -5.07 0.28 15.90
N LEU A 101 -5.16 1.54 15.47
CA LEU A 101 -6.12 1.98 14.46
C LEU A 101 -5.99 1.25 13.11
N PRO A 102 -4.77 0.94 12.59
CA PRO A 102 -4.66 0.20 11.33
C PRO A 102 -5.29 -1.19 11.40
N SER A 103 -5.06 -1.95 12.49
CA SER A 103 -5.69 -3.26 12.67
C SER A 103 -7.20 -3.12 12.87
N ALA A 104 -7.65 -2.10 13.61
CA ALA A 104 -9.07 -1.83 13.80
C ALA A 104 -9.80 -1.57 12.47
N ILE A 105 -9.19 -0.78 11.58
CA ILE A 105 -9.70 -0.51 10.23
C ILE A 105 -9.72 -1.80 9.41
N GLY A 106 -8.64 -2.58 9.42
CA GLY A 106 -8.55 -3.84 8.68
C GLY A 106 -9.64 -4.83 9.06
N TYR A 107 -9.85 -5.06 10.37
CA TYR A 107 -10.94 -5.90 10.86
C TYR A 107 -12.33 -5.37 10.48
N ALA A 108 -12.55 -4.06 10.57
CA ALA A 108 -13.83 -3.47 10.20
C ALA A 108 -14.12 -3.57 8.70
N GLU A 109 -13.11 -3.43 7.85
CA GLU A 109 -13.24 -3.61 6.39
C GLU A 109 -13.51 -5.07 6.02
N GLU A 110 -12.86 -6.03 6.68
CA GLU A 110 -13.15 -7.46 6.48
C GLU A 110 -14.59 -7.79 6.94
N CYS A 111 -15.04 -7.25 8.08
CA CYS A 111 -16.41 -7.37 8.55
C CYS A 111 -17.41 -6.83 7.51
N LEU A 112 -17.18 -5.62 7.00
CA LEU A 112 -18.02 -5.01 5.96
C LEU A 112 -18.10 -5.86 4.69
N ALA A 113 -16.99 -6.51 4.30
CA ALA A 113 -16.97 -7.39 3.13
C ALA A 113 -17.93 -8.59 3.32
N ILE A 114 -17.89 -9.21 4.51
CA ILE A 114 -18.81 -10.31 4.87
C ILE A 114 -20.25 -9.83 4.90
N ASP A 115 -20.54 -8.67 5.52
CA ASP A 115 -21.88 -8.12 5.59
C ASP A 115 -22.44 -7.85 4.18
N ARG A 116 -21.60 -7.38 3.26
CA ARG A 116 -22.00 -7.16 1.86
C ARG A 116 -22.27 -8.47 1.11
N GLU A 117 -21.48 -9.51 1.36
CA GLU A 117 -21.71 -10.84 0.78
C GLU A 117 -23.02 -11.46 1.31
N ASN A 118 -23.31 -11.27 2.59
CA ASN A 118 -24.55 -11.72 3.21
C ASN A 118 -25.79 -10.89 2.77
N GLY A 119 -25.57 -9.67 2.25
CA GLY A 119 -26.65 -8.78 1.79
C GLY A 119 -27.49 -8.17 2.92
N ASP A 120 -27.02 -8.20 4.17
CA ASP A 120 -27.71 -7.59 5.31
C ASP A 120 -27.45 -6.10 5.38
N GLU A 121 -28.39 -5.31 4.82
CA GLU A 121 -28.29 -3.85 4.80
C GLU A 121 -28.15 -3.23 6.20
N ALA A 122 -28.73 -3.86 7.24
CA ALA A 122 -28.65 -3.38 8.60
C ALA A 122 -27.23 -3.49 9.17
N ASN A 123 -26.57 -4.61 8.92
CA ASN A 123 -25.18 -4.85 9.31
C ASN A 123 -24.23 -4.01 8.45
N ILE A 124 -24.45 -3.93 7.13
CA ILE A 124 -23.68 -3.05 6.24
C ILE A 124 -23.66 -1.62 6.76
N SER A 125 -24.83 -1.04 7.08
CA SER A 125 -24.92 0.33 7.63
C SER A 125 -24.15 0.47 8.96
N SER A 126 -24.18 -0.56 9.80
CA SER A 126 -23.46 -0.56 11.09
C SER A 126 -21.94 -0.61 10.90
N SER A 127 -21.46 -1.49 10.03
CA SER A 127 -20.05 -1.59 9.69
C SER A 127 -19.51 -0.33 9.03
N LEU A 128 -20.25 0.27 8.09
CA LEU A 128 -19.91 1.55 7.47
C LEU A 128 -19.78 2.68 8.50
N ASN A 129 -20.73 2.77 9.47
CA ASN A 129 -20.64 3.74 10.54
C ASN A 129 -19.42 3.54 11.44
N ASN A 130 -19.08 2.29 11.77
CA ASN A 130 -17.90 1.98 12.58
C ASN A 130 -16.63 2.39 11.86
N ILE A 131 -16.52 2.06 10.56
CA ILE A 131 -15.39 2.46 9.71
C ILE A 131 -15.27 3.99 9.63
N ALA A 132 -16.39 4.71 9.46
CA ALA A 132 -16.40 6.17 9.47
C ALA A 132 -15.80 6.74 10.76
N GLY A 133 -16.18 6.20 11.92
CA GLY A 133 -15.61 6.58 13.21
C GLY A 133 -14.13 6.28 13.34
N LEU A 134 -13.65 5.16 12.79
CA LEU A 134 -12.24 4.81 12.77
C LEU A 134 -11.42 5.77 11.90
N TYR A 135 -11.88 6.08 10.68
CA TYR A 135 -11.21 7.04 9.80
C TYR A 135 -11.23 8.47 10.35
N MET A 136 -12.30 8.85 11.07
CA MET A 136 -12.32 10.10 11.85
C MET A 136 -11.18 10.15 12.87
N THR A 137 -11.06 9.08 13.67
CA THR A 137 -9.99 8.98 14.69
C THR A 137 -8.60 8.95 14.05
N TYR A 138 -8.47 8.31 12.89
CA TYR A 138 -7.23 8.26 12.10
C TYR A 138 -6.85 9.62 11.49
N GLY A 139 -7.81 10.54 11.38
CA GLY A 139 -7.64 11.88 10.80
C GLY A 139 -7.94 11.98 9.30
N ASP A 140 -8.38 10.90 8.66
CA ASP A 140 -8.85 10.94 7.27
C ASP A 140 -10.36 11.22 7.22
N VAL A 141 -10.69 12.49 7.46
CA VAL A 141 -12.07 12.98 7.48
C VAL A 141 -12.77 12.83 6.11
N ALA A 142 -12.02 12.87 5.01
CA ALA A 142 -12.56 12.73 3.67
C ALA A 142 -13.06 11.30 3.40
N THR A 143 -12.29 10.31 3.84
CA THR A 143 -12.70 8.89 3.77
C THR A 143 -13.83 8.59 4.76
N ALA A 144 -13.76 9.11 5.99
CA ALA A 144 -14.83 8.99 6.97
C ALA A 144 -16.18 9.47 6.42
N ARG A 145 -16.18 10.60 5.70
CA ARG A 145 -17.38 11.15 5.07
C ARG A 145 -18.00 10.19 4.05
N LYS A 146 -17.21 9.57 3.18
CA LYS A 146 -17.73 8.61 2.19
C LYS A 146 -18.47 7.46 2.83
N TYR A 147 -17.89 6.91 3.91
CA TYR A 147 -18.51 5.79 4.63
C TYR A 147 -19.78 6.20 5.37
N ILE A 148 -19.80 7.38 6.00
CA ILE A 148 -21.02 7.82 6.72
C ILE A 148 -22.14 8.20 5.75
N ASP A 149 -21.84 8.79 4.59
CA ASP A 149 -22.82 9.12 3.57
C ASP A 149 -23.49 7.84 3.04
N GLU A 150 -22.74 6.78 2.75
CA GLU A 150 -23.27 5.46 2.37
C GLU A 150 -24.11 4.83 3.50
N ALA A 151 -23.64 4.91 4.75
CA ALA A 151 -24.38 4.40 5.90
C ALA A 151 -25.73 5.12 6.10
N LEU A 152 -25.75 6.43 5.90
CA LEU A 152 -26.97 7.25 5.97
C LEU A 152 -27.97 6.86 4.89
N GLU A 153 -27.54 6.72 3.64
CA GLU A 153 -28.41 6.32 2.53
C GLU A 153 -29.11 4.98 2.80
N ILE A 154 -28.38 4.01 3.33
CA ILE A 154 -28.94 2.71 3.71
C ILE A 154 -29.93 2.86 4.88
N GLU A 155 -29.53 3.57 5.94
CA GLU A 155 -30.34 3.68 7.16
C GLU A 155 -31.59 4.49 6.95
N GLU A 156 -31.59 5.50 6.06
CA GLU A 156 -32.76 6.25 5.65
C GLU A 156 -33.80 5.37 4.93
N ARG A 157 -33.34 4.40 4.10
CA ARG A 157 -34.23 3.41 3.48
C ARG A 157 -34.80 2.43 4.49
N LEU A 158 -34.01 2.00 5.47
CA LEU A 158 -34.43 1.06 6.51
C LEU A 158 -35.37 1.69 7.51
N GLY A 159 -35.33 3.02 7.71
CA GLY A 159 -36.19 3.76 8.59
C GLY A 159 -36.05 3.43 10.08
N ARG A 160 -34.91 2.86 10.52
CA ARG A 160 -34.65 2.50 11.93
C ARG A 160 -34.22 3.73 12.72
N SER A 161 -35.19 4.43 13.37
CA SER A 161 -35.00 5.74 14.00
C SER A 161 -33.78 5.80 14.94
N ALA A 162 -33.60 4.76 15.77
CA ALA A 162 -32.48 4.69 16.74
C ALA A 162 -31.12 4.69 16.08
N TYR A 163 -30.97 3.90 15.02
CA TYR A 163 -29.72 3.78 14.28
C TYR A 163 -29.48 5.00 13.39
N LEU A 164 -30.54 5.51 12.75
CA LEU A 164 -30.48 6.73 11.95
C LEU A 164 -29.99 7.94 12.79
N ALA A 165 -30.50 8.07 14.03
CA ALA A 165 -30.02 9.11 14.93
C ALA A 165 -28.52 8.97 15.27
N ILE A 166 -28.01 7.74 15.38
CA ILE A 166 -26.57 7.49 15.58
C ILE A 166 -25.77 7.96 14.34
N ARG A 167 -26.22 7.58 13.12
CA ARG A 167 -25.56 7.98 11.86
C ARG A 167 -25.54 9.49 11.70
N TYR A 168 -26.68 10.17 11.97
CA TYR A 168 -26.73 11.64 11.96
C TYR A 168 -25.77 12.27 12.97
N GLY A 169 -25.60 11.68 14.17
CA GLY A 169 -24.64 12.17 15.14
C GLY A 169 -23.18 12.06 14.67
N VAL A 170 -22.82 10.93 14.06
CA VAL A 170 -21.47 10.76 13.48
C VAL A 170 -21.26 11.68 12.28
N ALA A 171 -22.28 11.83 11.42
CA ALA A 171 -22.21 12.77 10.30
C ALA A 171 -21.97 14.20 10.79
N ALA A 172 -22.71 14.64 11.84
CA ALA A 172 -22.53 15.96 12.43
C ALA A 172 -21.07 16.23 12.84
N GLU A 173 -20.43 15.27 13.50
CA GLU A 173 -19.00 15.37 13.89
C GLU A 173 -18.08 15.47 12.66
N ILE A 174 -18.30 14.62 11.65
CA ILE A 174 -17.51 14.63 10.41
C ILE A 174 -17.62 15.96 9.68
N TYR A 175 -18.85 16.48 9.53
CA TYR A 175 -19.11 17.76 8.86
C TYR A 175 -18.54 18.95 9.66
N LEU A 176 -18.61 18.89 11.00
CA LEU A 176 -17.99 19.87 11.88
C LEU A 176 -16.46 19.91 11.66
N HIS A 177 -15.80 18.76 11.64
CA HIS A 177 -14.36 18.67 11.37
C HIS A 177 -13.96 19.15 9.97
N GLN A 178 -14.89 19.18 9.02
CA GLN A 178 -14.68 19.78 7.69
C GLN A 178 -14.97 21.28 7.65
N GLY A 179 -15.35 21.90 8.79
CA GLY A 179 -15.74 23.31 8.86
C GLY A 179 -17.12 23.61 8.24
N GLN A 180 -17.92 22.56 7.98
CA GLN A 180 -19.28 22.69 7.42
C GLN A 180 -20.30 22.79 8.55
N HIS A 181 -20.26 23.93 9.28
CA HIS A 181 -21.02 24.11 10.53
C HIS A 181 -22.53 24.09 10.33
N THR A 182 -23.01 24.58 9.20
CA THR A 182 -24.48 24.62 8.89
C THR A 182 -25.01 23.22 8.71
N GLU A 183 -24.34 22.38 7.93
CA GLU A 183 -24.70 21.00 7.70
C GLU A 183 -24.56 20.17 8.98
N ALA A 184 -23.46 20.40 9.75
CA ALA A 184 -23.28 19.77 11.05
C ALA A 184 -24.45 20.06 12.00
N LEU A 185 -24.91 21.32 12.07
CA LEU A 185 -26.05 21.72 12.87
C LEU A 185 -27.35 21.04 12.40
N GLU A 186 -27.57 20.94 11.10
CA GLU A 186 -28.72 20.25 10.53
C GLU A 186 -28.76 18.76 10.92
N PHE A 187 -27.60 18.07 10.81
CA PHE A 187 -27.49 16.66 11.17
C PHE A 187 -27.72 16.42 12.67
N VAL A 188 -27.12 17.24 13.54
CA VAL A 188 -27.32 17.08 14.97
C VAL A 188 -28.76 17.36 15.37
N ASP A 189 -29.45 18.32 14.71
CA ASP A 189 -30.88 18.61 14.95
C ASP A 189 -31.76 17.46 14.45
N LYS A 190 -31.45 16.81 13.34
CA LYS A 190 -32.13 15.58 12.89
C LYS A 190 -31.97 14.46 13.92
N ALA A 191 -30.76 14.22 14.42
CA ALA A 191 -30.47 13.22 15.46
C ALA A 191 -31.27 13.53 16.74
N LEU A 192 -31.23 14.77 17.20
CA LEU A 192 -31.92 15.23 18.40
C LEU A 192 -33.47 15.04 18.30
N ARG A 193 -34.05 15.32 17.14
CA ARG A 193 -35.46 15.07 16.89
C ARG A 193 -35.83 13.60 17.03
N LEU A 194 -35.09 12.69 16.41
CA LEU A 194 -35.33 11.25 16.48
C LEU A 194 -35.16 10.72 17.92
N ASP A 195 -34.06 11.12 18.59
CA ASP A 195 -33.85 10.74 19.99
C ASP A 195 -34.93 11.27 20.92
N SER A 196 -35.51 12.46 20.63
CA SER A 196 -36.60 13.04 21.39
C SER A 196 -37.93 12.34 21.17
N LEU A 197 -38.25 11.94 19.93
CA LEU A 197 -39.45 11.17 19.60
C LEU A 197 -39.49 9.82 20.32
N ASP A 198 -38.33 9.17 20.43
CA ASP A 198 -38.19 7.89 21.11
C ASP A 198 -37.89 8.03 22.62
N ASN A 199 -37.93 9.25 23.17
CA ASN A 199 -37.65 9.58 24.57
C ASN A 199 -36.37 8.99 25.13
N ARG A 200 -35.29 8.99 24.34
CA ARG A 200 -33.95 8.44 24.68
C ARG A 200 -33.13 9.48 25.46
N VAL A 201 -33.47 9.70 26.71
CA VAL A 201 -32.98 10.80 27.57
C VAL A 201 -31.43 10.95 27.53
N GLY A 202 -30.68 9.86 27.68
CA GLY A 202 -29.21 9.90 27.64
C GLY A 202 -28.68 10.29 26.27
N LYS A 203 -29.33 9.83 25.18
CA LYS A 203 -28.92 10.19 23.81
C LYS A 203 -29.28 11.64 23.50
N ILE A 204 -30.44 12.13 23.96
CA ILE A 204 -30.81 13.55 23.87
C ILE A 204 -29.73 14.44 24.48
N ALA A 205 -29.24 14.09 25.67
CA ALA A 205 -28.16 14.84 26.31
C ALA A 205 -26.86 14.83 25.48
N VAL A 206 -26.50 13.69 24.88
CA VAL A 206 -25.33 13.60 23.96
C VAL A 206 -25.54 14.52 22.74
N ARG A 207 -26.70 14.50 22.10
CA ARG A 207 -26.97 15.38 20.95
C ARG A 207 -26.93 16.86 21.32
N ARG A 208 -27.42 17.23 22.52
CA ARG A 208 -27.30 18.61 23.01
C ARG A 208 -25.86 19.04 23.21
N SER A 209 -24.97 18.16 23.76
CA SER A 209 -23.56 18.45 23.87
C SER A 209 -22.88 18.56 22.49
N GLN A 210 -23.19 17.70 21.52
CA GLN A 210 -22.72 17.82 20.14
C GLN A 210 -23.22 19.12 19.48
N LYS A 211 -24.50 19.49 19.69
CA LYS A 211 -25.05 20.75 19.19
C LYS A 211 -24.33 21.95 19.79
N ALA A 212 -24.05 21.92 21.08
CA ALA A 212 -23.27 22.97 21.74
C ALA A 212 -21.91 23.16 21.10
N GLU A 213 -21.20 22.09 20.75
CA GLU A 213 -19.90 22.15 20.07
C GLU A 213 -20.02 22.85 18.71
N VAL A 214 -21.00 22.48 17.89
CA VAL A 214 -21.24 23.14 16.60
C VAL A 214 -21.55 24.64 16.80
N LEU A 215 -22.39 24.97 17.79
CA LEU A 215 -22.75 26.35 18.11
C LEU A 215 -21.53 27.17 18.61
N MET A 216 -20.66 26.56 19.39
CA MET A 216 -19.39 27.18 19.82
C MET A 216 -18.50 27.57 18.65
N ASP A 217 -18.38 26.68 17.66
CA ASP A 217 -17.58 26.93 16.46
C ASP A 217 -18.22 28.00 15.54
N MET A 218 -19.57 28.13 15.61
CA MET A 218 -20.30 29.21 14.96
C MET A 218 -20.27 30.54 15.74
N GLY A 219 -19.63 30.60 16.93
CA GLY A 219 -19.59 31.76 17.80
C GLY A 219 -20.95 32.06 18.50
N ARG A 220 -21.88 31.10 18.52
CA ARG A 220 -23.23 31.22 19.14
C ARG A 220 -23.18 30.75 20.60
N ASP A 221 -22.29 31.37 21.40
CA ASP A 221 -21.94 30.93 22.74
C ASP A 221 -23.14 30.88 23.73
N ASP A 222 -24.09 31.79 23.64
CA ASP A 222 -25.28 31.79 24.54
C ASP A 222 -26.18 30.59 24.28
N GLU A 223 -26.36 30.22 23.02
CA GLU A 223 -27.16 29.07 22.63
C GLU A 223 -26.44 27.76 23.01
N ALA A 224 -25.14 27.70 22.78
CA ALA A 224 -24.33 26.56 23.21
C ALA A 224 -24.44 26.33 24.73
N LEU A 225 -24.33 27.41 25.52
CA LEU A 225 -24.42 27.30 26.98
C LEU A 225 -25.81 26.81 27.44
N ALA A 226 -26.90 27.23 26.78
CA ALA A 226 -28.25 26.76 27.06
C ALA A 226 -28.42 25.24 26.81
N GLU A 227 -27.82 24.73 25.71
CA GLU A 227 -27.81 23.28 25.42
C GLU A 227 -27.01 22.49 26.50
N LEU A 228 -25.86 22.99 26.92
CA LEU A 228 -25.03 22.35 27.95
C LEU A 228 -25.68 22.37 29.31
N GLN A 229 -26.36 23.46 29.70
CA GLN A 229 -27.11 23.55 30.95
C GLN A 229 -28.22 22.48 31.06
N THR A 230 -28.73 22.04 29.92
CA THR A 230 -29.73 20.96 29.86
C THR A 230 -29.08 19.57 29.88
N ALA A 231 -27.91 19.40 29.25
CA ALA A 231 -27.22 18.11 29.11
C ALA A 231 -26.49 17.69 30.36
N VAL A 232 -25.75 18.61 31.02
CA VAL A 232 -24.87 18.33 32.17
C VAL A 232 -25.60 17.64 33.34
N PRO A 233 -26.81 18.08 33.80
CA PRO A 233 -27.53 17.37 34.86
C PRO A 233 -27.83 15.91 34.51
N VAL A 234 -28.21 15.63 33.24
CA VAL A 234 -28.52 14.28 32.78
C VAL A 234 -27.29 13.40 32.83
N PHE A 235 -26.13 13.88 32.36
CA PHE A 235 -24.88 13.10 32.44
C PHE A 235 -24.47 12.80 33.86
N ARG A 236 -24.68 13.74 34.78
CA ARG A 236 -24.38 13.55 36.20
C ARG A 236 -25.30 12.48 36.84
N GLU A 237 -26.59 12.53 36.56
CA GLU A 237 -27.58 11.55 37.02
C GLU A 237 -27.30 10.14 36.48
N MET A 238 -26.85 10.04 35.21
CA MET A 238 -26.54 8.77 34.54
C MET A 238 -25.14 8.26 34.83
N ASN A 239 -24.32 8.96 35.62
CA ASN A 239 -22.92 8.67 35.86
C ASN A 239 -22.10 8.52 34.55
N ASN A 240 -22.46 9.30 33.50
CA ASN A 240 -21.73 9.32 32.25
C ASN A 240 -20.56 10.30 32.35
N LEU A 241 -19.47 9.85 33.00
CA LEU A 241 -18.33 10.69 33.34
C LEU A 241 -17.65 11.32 32.12
N ASN A 242 -17.51 10.56 31.02
CA ASN A 242 -16.87 11.09 29.80
C ASN A 242 -17.67 12.24 29.17
N SER A 243 -18.99 12.07 28.97
CA SER A 243 -19.83 13.12 28.40
C SER A 243 -19.96 14.32 29.35
N LEU A 244 -19.97 14.07 30.66
CA LEU A 244 -19.95 15.10 31.70
C LEU A 244 -18.68 15.95 31.61
N ALA A 245 -17.50 15.32 31.57
CA ALA A 245 -16.22 16.02 31.48
C ALA A 245 -16.14 16.91 30.21
N ILE A 246 -16.54 16.37 29.05
CA ILE A 246 -16.58 17.12 27.78
C ILE A 246 -17.48 18.35 27.91
N SER A 247 -18.70 18.16 28.41
CA SER A 247 -19.71 19.25 28.49
C SER A 247 -19.30 20.33 29.50
N LEU A 248 -18.67 19.95 30.61
CA LEU A 248 -18.09 20.89 31.57
C LEU A 248 -16.90 21.66 30.99
N ALA A 249 -16.02 21.00 30.22
CA ALA A 249 -14.93 21.65 29.51
C ALA A 249 -15.44 22.70 28.50
N GLN A 250 -16.44 22.33 27.68
CA GLN A 250 -17.12 23.24 26.75
C GLN A 250 -17.75 24.44 27.50
N THR A 251 -18.41 24.19 28.63
CA THR A 251 -18.96 25.24 29.50
C THR A 251 -17.86 26.20 29.98
N GLY A 252 -16.73 25.67 30.46
CA GLY A 252 -15.58 26.44 30.91
C GLY A 252 -15.03 27.33 29.80
N GLU A 253 -14.88 26.83 28.57
CA GLU A 253 -14.39 27.57 27.43
C GLU A 253 -15.34 28.71 27.00
N ILE A 254 -16.64 28.45 26.96
CA ILE A 254 -17.63 29.50 26.67
C ILE A 254 -17.56 30.60 27.71
N LEU A 255 -17.55 30.25 29.01
CA LEU A 255 -17.51 31.20 30.11
C LEU A 255 -16.18 31.99 30.10
N MET A 256 -15.06 31.38 29.72
CA MET A 256 -13.78 32.05 29.54
C MET A 256 -13.87 33.08 28.40
N ARG A 257 -14.42 32.75 27.25
CA ARG A 257 -14.65 33.70 26.14
C ARG A 257 -15.55 34.87 26.55
N LYS A 258 -16.51 34.63 27.43
CA LYS A 258 -17.41 35.64 28.00
C LYS A 258 -16.77 36.46 29.12
N GLY A 259 -15.53 36.19 29.52
CA GLY A 259 -14.86 36.88 30.62
C GLY A 259 -15.42 36.55 32.01
N GLN A 260 -16.18 35.49 32.16
CA GLN A 260 -16.77 35.05 33.44
C GLN A 260 -15.80 34.13 34.19
N ILE A 261 -14.66 34.68 34.64
CA ILE A 261 -13.49 33.98 35.13
C ILE A 261 -13.82 32.97 36.24
N SER A 262 -14.57 33.41 37.28
CA SER A 262 -14.89 32.55 38.43
C SER A 262 -15.73 31.35 38.03
N GLN A 263 -16.69 31.53 37.16
CA GLN A 263 -17.59 30.44 36.71
C GLN A 263 -16.84 29.51 35.73
N SER A 264 -16.01 30.07 34.85
CA SER A 264 -15.14 29.29 33.96
C SER A 264 -14.18 28.41 34.73
N SER A 265 -13.51 28.96 35.75
CA SER A 265 -12.62 28.20 36.61
C SER A 265 -13.35 27.05 37.33
N ALA A 266 -14.55 27.31 37.85
CA ALA A 266 -15.33 26.26 38.52
C ALA A 266 -15.69 25.13 37.59
N ALA A 267 -16.11 25.44 36.36
CA ALA A 267 -16.45 24.43 35.34
C ALA A 267 -15.22 23.59 34.91
N PHE A 268 -14.05 24.24 34.68
CA PHE A 268 -12.83 23.52 34.36
C PHE A 268 -12.35 22.64 35.53
N LEU A 269 -12.42 23.11 36.79
CA LEU A 269 -12.01 22.32 37.94
C LEU A 269 -12.89 21.09 38.11
N GLU A 270 -14.21 21.23 38.07
CA GLU A 270 -15.12 20.09 38.09
C GLU A 270 -14.85 19.11 36.98
N SER A 271 -14.63 19.61 35.73
CA SER A 271 -14.26 18.75 34.61
C SER A 271 -12.93 18.00 34.85
N ILE A 272 -11.92 18.64 35.42
CA ILE A 272 -10.65 18.01 35.76
C ILE A 272 -10.86 16.87 36.79
N GLU A 273 -11.66 17.10 37.83
CA GLU A 273 -11.98 16.06 38.82
C GLU A 273 -12.64 14.84 38.17
N VAL A 274 -13.63 15.07 37.30
CA VAL A 274 -14.30 14.01 36.54
C VAL A 274 -13.32 13.31 35.56
N CYS A 275 -12.39 14.05 34.95
CA CYS A 275 -11.36 13.47 34.08
C CYS A 275 -10.39 12.55 34.85
N ILE A 276 -10.01 12.92 36.04
CA ILE A 276 -9.15 12.10 36.90
C ILE A 276 -9.85 10.80 37.30
N GLU A 277 -11.14 10.88 37.67
CA GLU A 277 -11.95 9.71 38.00
C GLU A 277 -12.14 8.77 36.79
N SER A 278 -12.42 9.33 35.61
CA SER A 278 -12.65 8.57 34.38
C SER A 278 -11.36 8.16 33.61
N GLY A 279 -10.19 8.67 34.02
CA GLY A 279 -8.92 8.45 33.34
C GLY A 279 -8.80 9.19 32.00
N ASN A 280 -9.64 10.20 31.71
CA ASN A 280 -9.65 10.92 30.44
C ASN A 280 -8.57 12.01 30.37
N LYS A 281 -7.34 11.60 30.07
CA LYS A 281 -6.17 12.47 29.99
C LYS A 281 -6.29 13.56 28.92
N TYR A 282 -7.01 13.28 27.81
CA TYR A 282 -7.16 14.25 26.72
C TYR A 282 -7.97 15.46 27.16
N ILE A 283 -9.15 15.26 27.78
CA ILE A 283 -9.99 16.35 28.29
C ILE A 283 -9.33 17.01 29.49
N GLU A 284 -8.65 16.25 30.38
CA GLU A 284 -7.85 16.84 31.49
C GLU A 284 -6.83 17.83 30.94
N SER A 285 -6.08 17.44 29.90
CA SER A 285 -5.08 18.30 29.26
C SER A 285 -5.68 19.59 28.68
N ARG A 286 -6.83 19.47 27.98
CA ARG A 286 -7.57 20.62 27.43
C ARG A 286 -8.00 21.59 28.54
N ASN A 287 -8.52 21.08 29.63
CA ASN A 287 -8.93 21.87 30.80
C ASN A 287 -7.76 22.54 31.49
N ARG A 288 -6.62 21.84 31.68
CA ARG A 288 -5.40 22.41 32.26
C ARG A 288 -4.87 23.57 31.43
N ASN A 289 -4.90 23.45 30.11
CA ASN A 289 -4.58 24.56 29.19
C ASN A 289 -5.58 25.72 29.34
N GLY A 290 -6.87 25.47 29.44
CA GLY A 290 -7.89 26.49 29.71
C GLY A 290 -7.63 27.25 31.01
N MET A 291 -7.33 26.52 32.10
CA MET A 291 -6.99 27.10 33.39
C MET A 291 -5.71 27.94 33.35
N TRP A 292 -4.66 27.47 32.65
CA TRP A 292 -3.44 28.25 32.44
C TRP A 292 -3.76 29.56 31.72
N GLN A 293 -4.54 29.53 30.62
CA GLN A 293 -4.93 30.72 29.88
C GLN A 293 -5.76 31.70 30.74
N LEU A 294 -6.64 31.15 31.58
CA LEU A 294 -7.50 31.92 32.47
C LEU A 294 -6.70 32.71 33.52
N TYR A 295 -5.63 32.11 34.08
CA TYR A 295 -4.89 32.67 35.21
C TYR A 295 -3.54 33.31 34.90
N ARG A 296 -3.03 33.17 33.68
CA ARG A 296 -1.66 33.62 33.31
C ARG A 296 -1.40 35.11 33.58
N GLU A 297 -2.42 35.97 33.58
CA GLU A 297 -2.31 37.41 33.81
C GLU A 297 -2.73 37.80 35.26
N GLN A 298 -3.38 36.91 35.97
CA GLN A 298 -4.00 37.22 37.27
C GLN A 298 -3.31 36.54 38.44
N ASN A 299 -2.86 35.30 38.28
CA ASN A 299 -2.25 34.51 39.31
C ASN A 299 -1.21 33.56 38.69
N ALA A 300 0.06 34.00 38.73
CA ALA A 300 1.17 33.28 38.10
C ALA A 300 1.39 31.88 38.72
N ASP A 301 1.19 31.71 40.01
CA ASP A 301 1.42 30.42 40.69
C ASP A 301 0.38 29.38 40.22
N MET A 302 -0.90 29.75 40.22
CA MET A 302 -1.95 28.86 39.67
C MET A 302 -1.76 28.57 38.21
N ALA A 303 -1.38 29.57 37.40
CA ALA A 303 -1.12 29.37 36.01
C ALA A 303 0.02 28.38 35.79
N LEU A 304 1.11 28.49 36.55
CA LEU A 304 2.26 27.60 36.44
C LEU A 304 1.89 26.15 36.78
N GLU A 305 1.17 25.92 37.88
CA GLU A 305 0.71 24.58 38.31
C GLU A 305 -0.07 23.88 37.16
N HIS A 306 -1.02 24.59 36.55
CA HIS A 306 -1.81 24.03 35.47
C HIS A 306 -1.00 23.84 34.18
N LEU A 307 -0.04 24.72 33.87
CA LEU A 307 0.84 24.59 32.74
C LEU A 307 1.78 23.38 32.86
N GLU A 308 2.37 23.16 34.06
CA GLU A 308 3.24 22.02 34.31
C GLU A 308 2.48 20.70 34.05
N ARG A 309 1.29 20.58 34.65
CA ARG A 309 0.45 19.39 34.44
C ARG A 309 -0.01 19.23 32.98
N TYR A 310 -0.32 20.33 32.28
CA TYR A 310 -0.63 20.30 30.84
C TYR A 310 0.54 19.75 30.04
N VAL A 311 1.77 20.22 30.26
CA VAL A 311 2.97 19.76 29.54
C VAL A 311 3.23 18.27 29.82
N GLU A 312 3.08 17.84 31.06
CA GLU A 312 3.20 16.44 31.45
C GLU A 312 2.19 15.54 30.71
N LEU A 313 0.91 15.92 30.69
CA LEU A 313 -0.14 15.21 29.95
C LEU A 313 0.11 15.19 28.45
N GLN A 314 0.57 16.32 27.87
CA GLN A 314 0.93 16.40 26.45
C GLN A 314 2.09 15.47 26.11
N SER A 315 3.08 15.30 27.01
CA SER A 315 4.19 14.37 26.77
C SER A 315 3.72 12.92 26.67
N VAL A 316 2.75 12.53 27.52
CA VAL A 316 2.14 11.19 27.47
C VAL A 316 1.30 11.02 26.21
N LEU A 317 0.41 11.96 25.91
CA LEU A 317 -0.48 11.91 24.74
C LEU A 317 0.28 11.94 23.41
N ASN A 318 1.40 12.69 23.33
CA ASN A 318 2.24 12.74 22.15
C ASN A 318 3.08 11.47 21.99
N SER A 319 3.50 10.84 23.07
CA SER A 319 4.16 9.53 23.04
C SER A 319 3.23 8.48 22.46
N ASP A 320 1.99 8.45 22.90
CA ASP A 320 0.97 7.53 22.39
C ASP A 320 0.66 7.79 20.91
N LYS A 321 0.42 9.07 20.53
CA LYS A 321 0.25 9.47 19.11
C LYS A 321 1.46 9.16 18.23
N ALA A 322 2.68 9.39 18.75
CA ALA A 322 3.90 9.07 17.99
C ALA A 322 4.03 7.56 17.78
N SER A 323 3.64 6.75 18.76
CA SER A 323 3.58 5.30 18.64
C SER A 323 2.54 4.85 17.60
N GLU A 324 1.32 5.40 17.65
CA GLU A 324 0.25 5.13 16.67
C GLU A 324 0.66 5.55 15.26
N GLN A 325 1.23 6.75 15.10
CA GLN A 325 1.72 7.25 13.81
C GLN A 325 2.86 6.39 13.26
N MET A 326 3.76 5.90 14.13
CA MET A 326 4.83 5.00 13.74
C MET A 326 4.29 3.64 13.29
N GLN A 327 3.31 3.09 13.98
CA GLN A 327 2.63 1.84 13.58
C GLN A 327 1.91 2.01 12.25
N ALA A 328 1.13 3.09 12.08
CA ALA A 328 0.45 3.42 10.83
C ALA A 328 1.45 3.62 9.67
N PHE A 329 2.57 4.30 9.95
CA PHE A 329 3.65 4.46 8.98
C PHE A 329 4.28 3.12 8.59
N ASN A 330 4.53 2.24 9.56
CA ASN A 330 5.09 0.92 9.31
C ASN A 330 4.15 0.04 8.46
N VAL A 331 2.85 0.03 8.76
CA VAL A 331 1.84 -0.69 7.96
C VAL A 331 1.79 -0.15 6.53
N LYS A 332 1.74 1.17 6.37
CA LYS A 332 1.75 1.82 5.05
C LYS A 332 3.05 1.53 4.29
N TYR A 333 4.19 1.57 4.98
CA TYR A 333 5.51 1.24 4.41
C TYR A 333 5.57 -0.22 3.95
N GLU A 334 5.12 -1.17 4.76
CA GLU A 334 5.06 -2.60 4.40
C GLU A 334 4.12 -2.84 3.22
N THR A 335 2.97 -2.17 3.17
CA THR A 335 2.02 -2.25 2.06
C THR A 335 2.63 -1.73 0.76
N LEU A 336 3.23 -0.53 0.79
CA LEU A 336 3.94 0.05 -0.36
C LEU A 336 5.09 -0.84 -0.85
N LYS A 337 5.84 -1.43 0.09
CA LYS A 337 6.93 -2.37 -0.22
C LYS A 337 6.42 -3.65 -0.89
N LYS A 338 5.29 -4.20 -0.43
CA LYS A 338 4.63 -5.33 -1.08
C LYS A 338 4.15 -4.98 -2.49
N GLU A 339 3.52 -3.82 -2.65
CA GLU A 339 3.07 -3.32 -3.97
C GLU A 339 4.25 -3.14 -4.93
N GLN A 340 5.35 -2.51 -4.49
CA GLN A 340 6.57 -2.38 -5.30
C GLN A 340 7.14 -3.76 -5.69
N THR A 341 7.14 -4.72 -4.77
CA THR A 341 7.62 -6.08 -5.05
C THR A 341 6.74 -6.75 -6.10
N ILE A 342 5.42 -6.60 -6.02
CA ILE A 342 4.47 -7.13 -7.01
C ILE A 342 4.68 -6.49 -8.38
N VAL A 343 4.89 -5.17 -8.43
CA VAL A 343 5.18 -4.44 -9.69
C VAL A 343 6.47 -4.95 -10.31
N LEU A 344 7.54 -5.09 -9.52
CA LEU A 344 8.83 -5.63 -9.98
C LEU A 344 8.71 -7.08 -10.47
N GLN A 345 7.94 -7.92 -9.78
CA GLN A 345 7.68 -9.29 -10.22
C GLN A 345 6.91 -9.33 -11.55
N LYS A 346 5.88 -8.49 -11.71
CA LYS A 346 5.13 -8.35 -12.97
C LYS A 346 6.03 -7.89 -14.11
N GLN A 347 6.92 -6.92 -13.87
CA GLN A 347 7.91 -6.48 -14.86
C GLN A 347 8.88 -7.61 -15.24
N ARG A 348 9.41 -8.37 -14.26
CA ARG A 348 10.30 -9.51 -14.54
C ARG A 348 9.62 -10.58 -15.38
N LEU A 349 8.35 -10.90 -15.09
CA LEU A 349 7.55 -11.84 -15.87
C LEU A 349 7.33 -11.34 -17.30
N LEU A 350 7.05 -10.05 -17.49
CA LEU A 350 6.90 -9.43 -18.80
C LEU A 350 8.21 -9.55 -19.62
N TRP A 351 9.34 -9.19 -19.03
CA TRP A 351 10.65 -9.31 -19.69
C TRP A 351 11.02 -10.75 -20.00
N ALA A 352 10.72 -11.69 -19.13
CA ALA A 352 10.91 -13.12 -19.39
C ALA A 352 10.04 -13.59 -20.57
N GLY A 353 8.79 -13.14 -20.65
CA GLY A 353 7.91 -13.41 -21.79
C GLY A 353 8.46 -12.86 -23.11
N ILE A 354 8.94 -11.62 -23.11
CA ILE A 354 9.57 -11.00 -24.29
C ILE A 354 10.81 -11.78 -24.71
N LEU A 355 11.65 -12.21 -23.77
CA LEU A 355 12.84 -13.00 -24.05
C LEU A 355 12.50 -14.33 -24.73
N VAL A 356 11.49 -15.03 -24.22
CA VAL A 356 11.01 -16.29 -24.81
C VAL A 356 10.53 -16.07 -26.26
N VAL A 357 9.76 -15.01 -26.53
CA VAL A 357 9.31 -14.68 -27.87
C VAL A 357 10.49 -14.39 -28.80
N LEU A 358 11.49 -13.62 -28.34
CA LEU A 358 12.71 -13.35 -29.12
C LEU A 358 13.50 -14.64 -29.44
N LEU A 359 13.61 -15.55 -28.47
CA LEU A 359 14.28 -16.84 -28.70
C LEU A 359 13.55 -17.69 -29.74
N VAL A 360 12.22 -17.70 -29.71
CA VAL A 360 11.42 -18.39 -30.74
C VAL A 360 11.62 -17.77 -32.12
N ILE A 361 11.65 -16.45 -32.23
CA ILE A 361 11.91 -15.75 -33.49
C ILE A 361 13.32 -16.11 -34.01
N LEU A 362 14.33 -16.09 -33.14
CA LEU A 362 15.72 -16.46 -33.51
C LEU A 362 15.79 -17.93 -33.98
N LEU A 363 15.06 -18.83 -33.33
CA LEU A 363 15.01 -20.23 -33.71
C LEU A 363 14.39 -20.39 -35.11
N VAL A 364 13.26 -19.69 -35.37
CA VAL A 364 12.61 -19.69 -36.67
C VAL A 364 13.53 -19.13 -37.79
N LEU A 365 14.26 -18.04 -37.46
CA LEU A 365 15.24 -17.46 -38.37
C LEU A 365 16.40 -18.45 -38.66
N ALA A 366 16.90 -19.11 -37.64
CA ALA A 366 17.98 -20.11 -37.79
C ALA A 366 17.51 -21.28 -38.65
N VAL A 367 16.30 -21.78 -38.45
CA VAL A 367 15.72 -22.85 -39.25
C VAL A 367 15.52 -22.39 -40.73
N THR A 368 15.04 -21.16 -40.96
CA THR A 368 14.88 -20.62 -42.31
C THR A 368 16.21 -20.49 -43.02
N VAL A 369 17.26 -20.02 -42.36
CA VAL A 369 18.64 -19.94 -42.92
C VAL A 369 19.15 -21.32 -43.29
N VAL A 370 18.97 -22.33 -42.42
CA VAL A 370 19.36 -23.71 -42.72
C VAL A 370 18.60 -24.26 -43.92
N VAL A 371 17.30 -24.04 -44.02
CA VAL A 371 16.47 -24.45 -45.16
C VAL A 371 16.92 -23.77 -46.46
N LEU A 372 17.22 -22.46 -46.38
CA LEU A 372 17.76 -21.72 -47.54
C LEU A 372 19.12 -22.24 -47.99
N LYS A 373 20.04 -22.54 -47.06
CA LYS A 373 21.34 -23.15 -47.38
C LYS A 373 21.21 -24.53 -48.05
N ILE A 374 20.28 -25.36 -47.53
CA ILE A 374 20.02 -26.68 -48.14
C ILE A 374 19.47 -26.52 -49.54
N ARG A 375 18.54 -25.56 -49.77
CA ARG A 375 18.01 -25.26 -51.10
C ARG A 375 19.10 -24.77 -52.06
N SER A 376 19.95 -23.81 -51.63
CA SER A 376 21.04 -23.29 -52.45
C SER A 376 22.11 -24.36 -52.77
N ALA A 377 22.41 -25.25 -51.83
CA ALA A 377 23.33 -26.38 -52.05
C ALA A 377 22.76 -27.34 -53.12
N LYS A 378 21.46 -27.67 -53.04
CA LYS A 378 20.81 -28.49 -54.06
C LYS A 378 20.76 -27.82 -55.45
N GLU A 379 20.60 -26.48 -55.50
CA GLU A 379 20.68 -25.75 -56.78
C GLU A 379 22.10 -25.73 -57.36
N THR A 380 23.12 -25.53 -56.54
CA THR A 380 24.54 -25.61 -56.95
C THR A 380 24.92 -27.02 -57.44
N GLU A 381 24.42 -28.04 -56.74
CA GLU A 381 24.62 -29.44 -57.16
C GLU A 381 23.97 -29.73 -58.51
N LYS A 382 22.72 -29.24 -58.73
CA LYS A 382 22.05 -29.31 -60.03
C LYS A 382 22.82 -28.59 -61.15
N LYS A 383 23.35 -27.36 -60.86
CA LYS A 383 24.15 -26.60 -61.82
C LYS A 383 25.47 -27.28 -62.13
N ASN A 384 26.14 -27.84 -61.10
CA ASN A 384 27.38 -28.61 -61.29
C ASN A 384 27.14 -29.90 -62.09
N ALA A 385 26.03 -30.62 -61.85
CA ALA A 385 25.67 -31.77 -62.65
C ALA A 385 25.37 -31.41 -64.12
N GLN A 386 24.72 -30.24 -64.37
CA GLN A 386 24.53 -29.73 -65.74
C GLN A 386 25.82 -29.32 -66.41
N LEU A 387 26.75 -28.67 -65.69
CA LEU A 387 28.10 -28.31 -66.18
C LEU A 387 28.93 -29.55 -66.49
N VAL A 388 28.92 -30.57 -65.64
CA VAL A 388 29.58 -31.84 -65.90
C VAL A 388 29.05 -32.50 -67.18
N LYS A 389 27.69 -32.52 -67.31
CA LYS A 389 27.06 -33.07 -68.54
C LYS A 389 27.44 -32.26 -69.82
N ALA A 390 27.40 -30.92 -69.71
CA ALA A 390 27.83 -30.05 -70.80
C ALA A 390 29.32 -30.22 -71.14
N ASN A 391 30.20 -30.42 -70.13
CA ASN A 391 31.61 -30.72 -70.46
C ASN A 391 31.83 -32.10 -71.05
N ILE A 392 31.06 -33.11 -70.66
CA ILE A 392 31.11 -34.45 -71.34
C ILE A 392 30.61 -34.33 -72.72
N ASP A 393 29.55 -33.59 -73.00
CA ASP A 393 29.03 -33.36 -74.38
C ASP A 393 30.01 -32.54 -75.23
N LYS A 394 30.69 -31.54 -74.66
CA LYS A 394 31.78 -30.79 -75.29
C LYS A 394 32.98 -31.71 -75.67
N ASP A 395 33.42 -32.55 -74.68
CA ASP A 395 34.53 -33.48 -74.93
C ASP A 395 34.16 -34.52 -75.99
N ARG A 396 32.90 -34.97 -76.03
CA ARG A 396 32.40 -35.82 -77.12
C ARG A 396 32.43 -35.11 -78.49
N LEU A 397 31.99 -33.82 -78.51
CA LEU A 397 32.06 -33.00 -79.69
C LEU A 397 33.49 -32.76 -80.19
N LEU A 398 34.40 -32.45 -79.29
CA LEU A 398 35.84 -32.29 -79.54
C LEU A 398 36.48 -33.56 -80.00
N ALA A 399 36.10 -34.72 -79.48
CA ALA A 399 36.57 -36.02 -79.96
C ALA A 399 36.05 -36.32 -81.42
N LEU A 400 34.78 -35.95 -81.68
CA LEU A 400 34.23 -36.08 -83.06
C LEU A 400 34.90 -35.14 -84.06
N ILE A 401 35.24 -33.90 -83.63
CA ILE A 401 35.97 -32.94 -84.45
C ILE A 401 37.43 -33.43 -84.67
N ARG A 402 38.09 -33.93 -83.63
CA ARG A 402 39.47 -34.44 -83.72
C ARG A 402 39.62 -35.65 -84.66
N ASN A 403 38.55 -36.44 -84.73
CA ASN A 403 38.53 -37.60 -85.65
C ASN A 403 38.20 -37.25 -87.10
N ASN A 404 37.70 -36.02 -87.38
CA ASN A 404 37.24 -35.60 -88.76
C ASN A 404 38.04 -34.44 -89.33
N VAL A 405 39.16 -33.95 -88.71
CA VAL A 405 39.97 -32.86 -89.28
C VAL A 405 41.30 -33.41 -89.86
N PRO A 406 41.64 -33.04 -91.09
CA PRO A 406 42.92 -33.41 -91.72
C PRO A 406 44.11 -32.73 -91.04
N LYS A 407 45.28 -33.42 -91.03
CA LYS A 407 46.55 -33.14 -90.25
C LYS A 407 47.29 -31.80 -90.55
N GLU A 408 46.66 -30.79 -91.19
CA GLU A 408 47.41 -29.57 -91.56
C GLU A 408 47.08 -28.26 -90.85
N ALA A 409 46.17 -28.27 -89.83
CA ALA A 409 45.75 -27.05 -89.11
C ALA A 409 46.17 -26.96 -87.65
N SER A 410 47.25 -27.64 -87.25
CA SER A 410 47.62 -27.78 -85.79
C SER A 410 48.82 -26.90 -85.29
N ARG A 411 49.06 -25.73 -85.92
CA ARG A 411 50.24 -24.90 -85.60
C ARG A 411 49.98 -23.45 -85.19
N GLU A 412 48.72 -22.96 -84.95
CA GLU A 412 48.47 -21.53 -84.68
C GLU A 412 47.78 -21.22 -83.30
N ILE A 413 47.76 -22.12 -82.32
CA ILE A 413 47.14 -21.85 -81.04
C ILE A 413 48.13 -22.12 -79.85
N GLU A 414 49.34 -21.63 -79.93
CA GLU A 414 50.28 -21.73 -78.74
C GLU A 414 50.78 -20.37 -78.20
N ASP A 415 50.29 -19.22 -78.66
CA ASP A 415 50.85 -17.91 -78.31
C ASP A 415 49.83 -16.97 -77.64
N ILE A 416 48.97 -17.44 -76.71
CA ILE A 416 48.24 -16.56 -75.82
C ILE A 416 48.22 -17.15 -74.40
N ALA A 417 49.36 -17.14 -73.72
CA ALA A 417 49.48 -17.31 -72.29
C ALA A 417 50.61 -16.46 -71.85
N ASP A 418 50.38 -15.25 -71.43
CA ASP A 418 51.09 -14.47 -70.43
C ASP A 418 50.65 -13.01 -70.44
N VAL A 419 49.55 -12.72 -69.75
CA VAL A 419 49.23 -11.34 -69.37
C VAL A 419 49.31 -11.27 -67.87
N GLU A 420 50.44 -10.78 -67.37
CA GLU A 420 50.69 -10.43 -65.98
C GLU A 420 49.86 -9.21 -65.63
N VAL A 421 48.80 -9.38 -64.76
CA VAL A 421 47.97 -8.28 -64.24
C VAL A 421 48.73 -7.65 -63.09
N THR A 422 49.42 -6.55 -63.30
CA THR A 422 49.98 -5.71 -62.27
C THR A 422 48.89 -4.93 -61.56
N LEU A 423 48.66 -5.30 -60.28
CA LEU A 423 47.77 -4.55 -59.38
C LEU A 423 48.35 -3.17 -59.02
N PRO A 424 47.59 -2.08 -58.98
CA PRO A 424 48.08 -0.75 -58.66
C PRO A 424 48.54 -0.71 -57.21
N LYS A 425 49.78 -0.22 -56.91
CA LYS A 425 50.32 0.02 -55.55
C LYS A 425 49.49 1.11 -54.87
N ILE A 426 48.55 0.72 -54.03
CA ILE A 426 47.76 1.66 -53.19
C ILE A 426 48.65 2.16 -52.07
N GLN A 427 48.98 3.46 -52.07
CA GLN A 427 49.78 4.10 -51.02
C GLN A 427 48.89 4.75 -49.96
N LEU A 428 48.96 4.28 -48.72
CA LEU A 428 48.39 4.97 -47.55
C LEU A 428 49.33 6.13 -47.19
N THR A 429 48.74 7.25 -46.76
CA THR A 429 49.52 8.38 -46.23
C THR A 429 50.24 7.95 -44.92
N PRO A 430 51.32 8.62 -44.48
CA PRO A 430 52.02 8.29 -43.26
C PRO A 430 51.11 8.21 -42.03
N ARG A 431 50.08 9.08 -41.96
CA ARG A 431 49.12 9.11 -40.88
C ARG A 431 48.10 7.97 -40.93
N GLU A 432 47.65 7.63 -42.11
CA GLU A 432 46.77 6.48 -42.32
C GLU A 432 47.50 5.17 -42.03
N LEU A 433 48.79 5.08 -42.36
CA LEU A 433 49.61 3.91 -42.07
C LEU A 433 49.77 3.73 -40.56
N GLN A 434 50.07 4.80 -39.79
CA GLN A 434 50.18 4.75 -38.34
C GLN A 434 48.87 4.26 -37.68
N ILE A 435 47.72 4.73 -38.18
CA ILE A 435 46.41 4.31 -37.63
C ILE A 435 46.13 2.84 -38.02
N ALA A 436 46.44 2.42 -39.23
CA ALA A 436 46.31 1.04 -39.71
C ALA A 436 47.18 0.07 -38.85
N GLU A 437 48.41 0.44 -38.54
CA GLU A 437 49.31 -0.32 -37.70
C GLU A 437 48.77 -0.48 -36.27
N LEU A 438 48.26 0.61 -35.64
CA LEU A 438 47.67 0.56 -34.32
C LEU A 438 46.34 -0.23 -34.31
N CYS A 439 45.57 -0.19 -35.39
CA CYS A 439 44.40 -1.05 -35.55
C CYS A 439 44.82 -2.53 -35.65
N ALA A 440 45.92 -2.82 -36.33
CA ALA A 440 46.41 -4.20 -36.48
C ALA A 440 46.89 -4.83 -35.15
N THR A 441 47.28 -4.01 -34.17
CA THR A 441 47.59 -4.47 -32.79
C THR A 441 46.36 -4.67 -31.91
N GLY A 442 45.15 -4.46 -32.42
CA GLY A 442 43.90 -4.65 -31.68
C GLY A 442 43.42 -3.45 -30.86
N MET A 443 44.07 -2.29 -30.95
CA MET A 443 43.68 -1.09 -30.19
C MET A 443 42.34 -0.54 -30.65
N ILE A 444 41.48 -0.13 -29.67
CA ILE A 444 40.20 0.53 -29.93
C ILE A 444 40.37 2.01 -30.28
N ASN A 445 39.41 2.61 -30.93
CA ASN A 445 39.50 4.00 -31.42
C ASN A 445 39.84 5.02 -30.31
N LYS A 446 39.40 4.76 -29.06
CA LYS A 446 39.73 5.60 -27.91
C LYS A 446 41.20 5.58 -27.53
N GLU A 447 41.81 4.41 -27.55
CA GLU A 447 43.21 4.21 -27.24
C GLU A 447 44.15 4.78 -28.33
N ILE A 448 43.75 4.57 -29.61
CA ILE A 448 44.44 5.15 -30.77
C ILE A 448 44.39 6.69 -30.70
N ALA A 449 43.22 7.23 -30.38
CA ALA A 449 43.00 8.70 -30.23
C ALA A 449 43.92 9.27 -29.15
N LEU A 450 44.01 8.61 -27.97
CA LEU A 450 44.87 9.02 -26.86
C LEU A 450 46.36 8.95 -27.22
N ARG A 451 46.76 7.87 -27.90
CA ARG A 451 48.17 7.65 -28.27
C ARG A 451 48.68 8.59 -29.36
N LEU A 452 47.80 9.02 -30.24
CA LEU A 452 48.12 9.89 -31.36
C LEU A 452 47.75 11.37 -31.11
N GLY A 453 47.21 11.71 -29.94
CA GLY A 453 46.82 13.09 -29.57
C GLY A 453 45.70 13.71 -30.44
N ILE A 454 44.76 12.89 -30.93
CA ILE A 454 43.68 13.32 -31.80
C ILE A 454 42.28 12.88 -31.24
N SER A 455 41.19 13.41 -31.80
CA SER A 455 39.85 13.01 -31.35
C SER A 455 39.47 11.59 -31.86
N GLN A 456 38.64 10.87 -31.12
CA GLN A 456 38.07 9.59 -31.59
C GLN A 456 37.38 9.70 -32.95
N ARG A 457 36.72 10.81 -33.20
CA ARG A 457 36.03 11.11 -34.47
C ARG A 457 37.03 11.22 -35.61
N THR A 458 38.23 11.81 -35.35
CA THR A 458 39.32 11.91 -36.33
C THR A 458 39.90 10.52 -36.67
N VAL A 459 40.01 9.61 -35.70
CA VAL A 459 40.41 8.23 -35.94
C VAL A 459 39.41 7.51 -36.84
N GLU A 460 38.11 7.68 -36.58
CA GLU A 460 37.05 7.09 -37.41
C GLU A 460 37.07 7.57 -38.85
N VAL A 461 37.31 8.86 -39.06
CA VAL A 461 37.42 9.43 -40.41
C VAL A 461 38.61 8.82 -41.17
N HIS A 462 39.80 8.72 -40.51
CA HIS A 462 40.96 8.07 -41.10
C HIS A 462 40.73 6.59 -41.40
N LYS A 463 40.08 5.85 -40.52
CA LYS A 463 39.74 4.44 -40.75
C LYS A 463 38.81 4.27 -41.95
N ASN A 464 37.80 5.11 -42.10
CA ASN A 464 36.92 5.08 -43.24
C ASN A 464 37.63 5.40 -44.56
N ASN A 465 38.60 6.30 -44.54
CA ASN A 465 39.46 6.60 -45.68
C ASN A 465 40.39 5.45 -46.03
N ILE A 466 40.98 4.78 -45.03
CA ILE A 466 41.79 3.57 -45.19
C ILE A 466 40.96 2.45 -45.81
N PHE A 467 39.73 2.22 -45.31
CA PHE A 467 38.84 1.19 -45.85
C PHE A 467 38.48 1.45 -47.30
N LYS A 468 38.18 2.71 -47.66
CA LYS A 468 37.90 3.09 -49.07
C LYS A 468 39.13 2.88 -49.96
N LYS A 469 40.32 3.26 -49.51
CA LYS A 469 41.56 3.15 -50.31
C LYS A 469 41.98 1.69 -50.52
N LEU A 470 41.73 0.83 -49.53
CA LEU A 470 42.13 -0.57 -49.55
C LEU A 470 41.05 -1.50 -50.09
N GLY A 471 39.82 -0.98 -50.32
CA GLY A 471 38.66 -1.77 -50.78
C GLY A 471 38.18 -2.76 -49.74
N ILE A 472 38.34 -2.47 -48.43
CA ILE A 472 37.95 -3.33 -47.31
C ILE A 472 36.78 -2.69 -46.55
N ASN A 473 35.97 -3.52 -45.84
CA ASN A 473 34.75 -3.06 -45.22
C ASN A 473 34.76 -3.00 -43.70
N ASN A 474 35.77 -3.58 -43.04
CA ASN A 474 35.83 -3.65 -41.57
C ASN A 474 37.27 -3.74 -41.04
N THR A 475 37.36 -3.56 -39.72
CA THR A 475 38.66 -3.58 -38.98
C THR A 475 39.36 -4.97 -39.03
N VAL A 476 38.58 -6.05 -39.12
CA VAL A 476 39.18 -7.42 -39.19
C VAL A 476 39.88 -7.64 -40.52
N GLU A 477 39.29 -7.15 -41.62
CA GLU A 477 39.91 -7.17 -42.94
C GLU A 477 41.16 -6.29 -42.98
N LEU A 478 41.14 -5.14 -42.31
CA LEU A 478 42.32 -4.29 -42.16
C LEU A 478 43.44 -5.00 -41.42
N MET A 479 43.11 -5.70 -40.32
CA MET A 479 44.12 -6.51 -39.57
C MET A 479 44.76 -7.58 -40.45
N ARG A 480 43.96 -8.32 -41.23
CA ARG A 480 44.45 -9.33 -42.21
C ARG A 480 45.37 -8.71 -43.26
N TYR A 481 44.95 -7.60 -43.86
CA TYR A 481 45.73 -6.90 -44.85
C TYR A 481 47.10 -6.45 -44.33
N MET A 482 47.12 -5.89 -43.12
CA MET A 482 48.36 -5.45 -42.48
C MET A 482 49.26 -6.63 -42.10
N GLN A 483 48.72 -7.76 -41.63
CA GLN A 483 49.48 -8.98 -41.36
C GLN A 483 50.14 -9.55 -42.62
N MET A 484 49.46 -9.59 -43.75
CA MET A 484 50.03 -10.00 -45.04
C MET A 484 51.17 -9.08 -45.48
N ARG A 485 51.00 -7.76 -45.31
CA ARG A 485 52.04 -6.78 -45.70
C ARG A 485 53.29 -6.82 -44.81
N PHE A 486 53.16 -7.25 -43.54
CA PHE A 486 54.31 -7.48 -42.67
C PHE A 486 55.03 -8.79 -42.96
N ALA A 487 54.31 -9.80 -43.47
CA ALA A 487 54.93 -11.08 -43.85
C ALA A 487 55.79 -10.94 -45.13
N ASP A 488 55.46 -10.03 -46.06
CA ASP A 488 56.26 -9.77 -47.30
C ASP A 488 57.50 -8.87 -47.02
N LYS A 489 57.73 -8.41 -45.81
CA LYS A 489 58.89 -7.58 -45.46
C LYS A 489 59.96 -8.31 -44.62
N GLN A 490 59.75 -9.59 -44.32
CA GLN A 490 60.74 -10.49 -43.76
C GLN A 490 61.33 -11.43 -44.86
#